data_0d16ae7808a2194a4b8c2e2127c4e5be
#
_entry.id   0d16ae7808a2194a4b8c2e2127c4e5be
#
_cell.length_a   1.000
_cell.length_b   1.000
_cell.length_c   1.000
_cell.angle_alpha   90.00
_cell.angle_beta   90.00
_cell.angle_gamma   90.00
#
_symmetry.space_group_name_H-M   'P 1'
#
loop_
_entity.id
_entity.type
_entity.pdbx_description
1 polymer ?
#
loop_
_entity_poly.entity_id
_entity_poly.type
_entity_poly.pdbx_seq_one_letter_code
_entity_poly.pdbx_strand_id
1 'polypeptide(L)'
;MSTRKLDGGLSTALEGNGNKLTGSLWTGELLRSAPKEIEKAHRDFVNAGAQIIITSAYQLSFSGCDIRGWSKSDVISALKLSTELARSASADHDVQVAASIGPYGASLADGSEYRGRYGVTRSVLREFHRQRLDILIETEPDILALETMPDIEEVEILLDLLDESGTKIPFWVAYSCKAGEQTNAGQPFREAAQIVAERNHALAVGINCTAPELIAPLLKSADIDFPYVVYPNAGRAWDAAKKEWIGKPSGRFEPDLLAEWIELGSQIIGGCCGVSPRDIEAMELP
;
A
#
# COMPACT_ATOMS: atom_id res chain seq x y z
N MET A 1 13.33 -15.41 -11.09
CA MET A 1 11.86 -15.37 -11.15
C MET A 1 11.50 -14.18 -12.01
N SER A 2 10.40 -14.19 -12.79
CA SER A 2 9.96 -13.03 -13.56
C SER A 2 9.41 -11.96 -12.64
N THR A 3 9.72 -10.70 -12.92
CA THR A 3 9.14 -9.54 -12.19
C THR A 3 7.65 -9.45 -12.48
N ARG A 4 6.85 -9.21 -11.44
CA ARG A 4 5.39 -9.08 -11.54
C ARG A 4 4.93 -7.64 -11.51
N LYS A 5 3.93 -7.34 -12.32
CA LYS A 5 3.31 -6.02 -12.42
C LYS A 5 2.25 -5.85 -11.32
N LEU A 6 2.46 -4.88 -10.43
CA LEU A 6 1.47 -4.43 -9.45
C LEU A 6 0.62 -3.32 -10.07
N ASP A 7 -0.53 -3.05 -9.50
CA ASP A 7 -1.39 -1.92 -9.86
C ASP A 7 -0.76 -0.55 -9.53
N GLY A 8 -1.56 0.49 -9.65
CA GLY A 8 -1.22 1.87 -9.36
C GLY A 8 -2.08 2.49 -8.25
N GLY A 9 -2.15 3.82 -8.22
CA GLY A 9 -2.95 4.55 -7.24
C GLY A 9 -4.45 4.38 -7.48
N LEU A 10 -5.13 3.63 -6.62
CA LEU A 10 -6.58 3.43 -6.71
C LEU A 10 -7.34 4.77 -6.72
N SER A 11 -6.93 5.73 -5.87
CA SER A 11 -7.49 7.09 -5.86
C SER A 11 -7.32 7.79 -7.22
N THR A 12 -6.16 7.60 -7.85
CA THR A 12 -5.85 8.20 -9.16
C THR A 12 -6.77 7.63 -10.25
N ALA A 13 -7.03 6.33 -10.23
CA ALA A 13 -7.98 5.71 -11.16
C ALA A 13 -9.41 6.20 -10.92
N LEU A 14 -9.84 6.28 -9.67
CA LEU A 14 -11.16 6.79 -9.29
C LEU A 14 -11.37 8.25 -9.70
N GLU A 15 -10.38 9.11 -9.45
CA GLU A 15 -10.42 10.52 -9.89
C GLU A 15 -10.43 10.63 -11.42
N GLY A 16 -9.64 9.80 -12.10
CA GLY A 16 -9.63 9.69 -13.56
C GLY A 16 -10.99 9.23 -14.13
N ASN A 17 -11.76 8.47 -13.38
CA ASN A 17 -13.13 8.07 -13.68
C ASN A 17 -14.18 9.13 -13.28
N GLY A 18 -13.76 10.32 -12.80
CA GLY A 18 -14.65 11.43 -12.45
C GLY A 18 -15.16 11.43 -11.01
N ASN A 19 -14.68 10.53 -10.15
CA ASN A 19 -15.05 10.49 -8.75
C ASN A 19 -14.35 11.60 -7.96
N LYS A 20 -15.03 12.19 -6.99
CA LYS A 20 -14.44 13.19 -6.08
C LYS A 20 -14.13 12.54 -4.74
N LEU A 21 -12.85 12.55 -4.36
CA LEU A 21 -12.36 12.00 -3.11
C LEU A 21 -12.13 13.13 -2.09
N THR A 22 -13.19 13.68 -1.53
CA THR A 22 -13.14 14.84 -0.62
C THR A 22 -13.19 14.47 0.86
N GLY A 23 -13.54 13.24 1.19
CA GLY A 23 -13.64 12.74 2.56
C GLY A 23 -12.29 12.34 3.14
N SER A 24 -12.19 12.21 4.46
CA SER A 24 -10.98 11.78 5.15
C SER A 24 -10.85 10.25 5.20
N LEU A 25 -11.89 9.48 4.81
CA LEU A 25 -11.76 8.06 4.50
C LEU A 25 -11.33 7.81 3.04
N TRP A 26 -11.12 8.91 2.28
CA TRP A 26 -10.63 8.86 0.91
C TRP A 26 -11.39 7.81 0.07
N THR A 27 -10.68 6.79 -0.47
CA THR A 27 -11.30 5.72 -1.25
C THR A 27 -12.28 4.87 -0.41
N GLY A 28 -12.04 4.75 0.90
CA GLY A 28 -12.90 3.98 1.80
C GLY A 28 -14.33 4.50 1.89
N GLU A 29 -14.57 5.81 1.65
CA GLU A 29 -15.93 6.37 1.60
C GLU A 29 -16.77 5.77 0.47
N LEU A 30 -16.13 5.45 -0.66
CA LEU A 30 -16.80 4.88 -1.83
C LEU A 30 -17.22 3.43 -1.62
N LEU A 31 -16.62 2.70 -0.66
CA LEU A 31 -17.10 1.35 -0.30
C LEU A 31 -18.56 1.37 0.17
N ARG A 32 -18.98 2.49 0.77
CA ARG A 32 -20.36 2.67 1.22
C ARG A 32 -21.25 3.36 0.18
N SER A 33 -20.71 4.38 -0.50
CA SER A 33 -21.51 5.26 -1.35
C SER A 33 -21.56 4.86 -2.82
N ALA A 34 -20.46 4.26 -3.34
CA ALA A 34 -20.32 3.92 -4.75
C ALA A 34 -19.37 2.71 -4.98
N PRO A 35 -19.67 1.52 -4.43
CA PRO A 35 -18.76 0.36 -4.50
C PRO A 35 -18.45 -0.08 -5.94
N LYS A 36 -19.36 0.12 -6.88
CA LYS A 36 -19.14 -0.20 -8.29
C LYS A 36 -18.04 0.62 -8.94
N GLU A 37 -17.79 1.84 -8.45
CA GLU A 37 -16.68 2.67 -8.95
C GLU A 37 -15.34 2.10 -8.51
N ILE A 38 -15.27 1.53 -7.29
CA ILE A 38 -14.07 0.83 -6.82
C ILE A 38 -13.82 -0.43 -7.65
N GLU A 39 -14.85 -1.25 -7.88
CA GLU A 39 -14.75 -2.44 -8.73
C GLU A 39 -14.26 -2.06 -10.14
N LYS A 40 -14.83 -0.99 -10.72
CA LYS A 40 -14.42 -0.47 -12.03
C LYS A 40 -12.94 -0.05 -12.02
N ALA A 41 -12.48 0.69 -11.02
CA ALA A 41 -11.09 1.13 -10.93
C ALA A 41 -10.11 -0.05 -10.80
N HIS A 42 -10.44 -1.09 -10.03
CA HIS A 42 -9.66 -2.33 -10.01
C HIS A 42 -9.64 -3.00 -11.39
N ARG A 43 -10.77 -3.10 -12.07
CA ARG A 43 -10.86 -3.66 -13.43
C ARG A 43 -10.03 -2.88 -14.44
N ASP A 44 -9.98 -1.56 -14.31
CA ASP A 44 -9.13 -0.71 -15.16
C ASP A 44 -7.65 -1.07 -15.00
N PHE A 45 -7.17 -1.38 -13.79
CA PHE A 45 -5.80 -1.87 -13.57
C PHE A 45 -5.58 -3.29 -14.06
N VAL A 46 -6.54 -4.19 -13.88
CA VAL A 46 -6.49 -5.55 -14.42
C VAL A 46 -6.35 -5.50 -15.96
N ASN A 47 -7.17 -4.69 -16.62
CA ASN A 47 -7.10 -4.48 -18.08
C ASN A 47 -5.78 -3.84 -18.53
N ALA A 48 -5.14 -3.04 -17.67
CA ALA A 48 -3.81 -2.48 -17.90
C ALA A 48 -2.67 -3.50 -17.70
N GLY A 49 -3.00 -4.75 -17.38
CA GLY A 49 -2.04 -5.84 -17.25
C GLY A 49 -1.44 -5.98 -15.84
N ALA A 50 -2.05 -5.41 -14.81
CA ALA A 50 -1.65 -5.69 -13.44
C ALA A 50 -1.86 -7.18 -13.12
N GLN A 51 -0.87 -7.81 -12.52
CA GLN A 51 -0.89 -9.20 -12.07
C GLN A 51 -1.18 -9.33 -10.57
N ILE A 52 -1.09 -8.20 -9.87
CA ILE A 52 -1.47 -8.05 -8.47
C ILE A 52 -2.25 -6.74 -8.35
N ILE A 53 -3.37 -6.73 -7.64
CA ILE A 53 -4.13 -5.53 -7.32
C ILE A 53 -4.30 -5.39 -5.80
N ILE A 54 -4.19 -4.15 -5.29
CA ILE A 54 -4.30 -3.84 -3.86
C ILE A 54 -5.72 -3.35 -3.55
N THR A 55 -6.36 -3.87 -2.49
CA THR A 55 -7.73 -3.52 -2.11
C THR A 55 -7.87 -2.09 -1.58
N SER A 56 -9.11 -1.59 -1.50
CA SER A 56 -9.45 -0.24 -1.04
C SER A 56 -9.52 -0.06 0.48
N ALA A 57 -8.92 -0.97 1.28
CA ALA A 57 -9.02 -0.98 2.74
C ALA A 57 -8.04 -0.04 3.48
N TYR A 58 -7.12 0.63 2.77
CA TYR A 58 -5.98 1.38 3.32
C TYR A 58 -6.32 2.25 4.54
N GLN A 59 -7.34 3.11 4.45
CA GLN A 59 -7.72 4.06 5.52
C GLN A 59 -8.82 3.55 6.45
N LEU A 60 -9.40 2.38 6.17
CA LEU A 60 -10.46 1.85 7.03
C LEU A 60 -9.91 1.44 8.39
N SER A 61 -10.50 1.99 9.43
CA SER A 61 -10.23 1.64 10.82
C SER A 61 -11.46 1.90 11.68
N PHE A 62 -11.59 1.20 12.80
CA PHE A 62 -12.72 1.39 13.68
C PHE A 62 -12.76 2.81 14.25
N SER A 63 -11.62 3.32 14.73
CA SER A 63 -11.54 4.68 15.27
C SER A 63 -11.76 5.77 14.23
N GLY A 64 -11.15 5.64 13.04
CA GLY A 64 -11.29 6.62 11.97
C GLY A 64 -12.71 6.68 11.38
N CYS A 65 -13.40 5.54 11.33
CA CYS A 65 -14.78 5.45 10.84
C CYS A 65 -15.80 5.88 11.90
N ASP A 66 -15.56 5.60 13.20
CA ASP A 66 -16.45 6.01 14.30
C ASP A 66 -16.64 7.53 14.37
N ILE A 67 -15.56 8.30 14.20
CA ILE A 67 -15.59 9.77 14.11
C ILE A 67 -16.55 10.27 13.00
N ARG A 68 -16.87 9.41 12.02
CA ARG A 68 -17.79 9.71 10.90
C ARG A 68 -19.16 9.08 11.04
N GLY A 69 -19.45 8.53 12.21
CA GLY A 69 -20.72 7.93 12.50
C GLY A 69 -20.95 6.57 11.81
N TRP A 70 -19.88 5.87 11.41
CA TRP A 70 -20.00 4.48 10.96
C TRP A 70 -20.11 3.57 12.17
N SER A 71 -21.04 2.64 12.12
CA SER A 71 -21.12 1.58 13.12
C SER A 71 -19.98 0.57 12.94
N LYS A 72 -19.68 -0.22 13.98
CA LYS A 72 -18.72 -1.32 13.87
C LYS A 72 -19.10 -2.30 12.75
N SER A 73 -20.36 -2.58 12.56
CA SER A 73 -20.85 -3.45 11.47
C SER A 73 -20.59 -2.84 10.09
N ASP A 74 -20.71 -1.52 9.93
CA ASP A 74 -20.38 -0.84 8.68
C ASP A 74 -18.90 -1.02 8.34
N VAL A 75 -18.01 -0.86 9.34
CA VAL A 75 -16.55 -1.04 9.15
C VAL A 75 -16.21 -2.47 8.76
N ILE A 76 -16.78 -3.45 9.47
CA ILE A 76 -16.58 -4.88 9.15
C ILE A 76 -17.04 -5.18 7.72
N SER A 77 -18.23 -4.71 7.35
CA SER A 77 -18.80 -4.90 6.01
C SER A 77 -17.92 -4.26 4.94
N ALA A 78 -17.43 -3.04 5.17
CA ALA A 78 -16.56 -2.33 4.23
C ALA A 78 -15.19 -3.02 4.06
N LEU A 79 -14.58 -3.51 5.14
CA LEU A 79 -13.33 -4.27 5.07
C LEU A 79 -13.51 -5.54 4.22
N LYS A 80 -14.58 -6.31 4.45
CA LYS A 80 -14.88 -7.51 3.67
C LYS A 80 -15.18 -7.15 2.20
N LEU A 81 -16.01 -6.16 1.97
CA LEU A 81 -16.39 -5.70 0.62
C LEU A 81 -15.16 -5.24 -0.18
N SER A 82 -14.14 -4.67 0.46
CA SER A 82 -12.93 -4.22 -0.24
C SER A 82 -12.22 -5.37 -0.98
N THR A 83 -12.16 -6.56 -0.36
CA THR A 83 -11.59 -7.77 -0.97
C THR A 83 -12.55 -8.37 -2.02
N GLU A 84 -13.86 -8.40 -1.73
CA GLU A 84 -14.86 -8.92 -2.66
C GLU A 84 -14.85 -8.15 -3.99
N LEU A 85 -14.78 -6.81 -3.96
CA LEU A 85 -14.74 -5.99 -5.17
C LEU A 85 -13.47 -6.20 -6.00
N ALA A 86 -12.32 -6.36 -5.35
CA ALA A 86 -11.07 -6.67 -6.03
C ALA A 86 -11.13 -8.05 -6.70
N ARG A 87 -11.67 -9.06 -6.00
CA ARG A 87 -11.87 -10.40 -6.58
C ARG A 87 -12.88 -10.39 -7.72
N SER A 88 -13.99 -9.65 -7.59
CA SER A 88 -14.96 -9.49 -8.69
C SER A 88 -14.32 -8.84 -9.92
N ALA A 89 -13.48 -7.83 -9.72
CA ALA A 89 -12.79 -7.14 -10.79
C ALA A 89 -11.78 -8.04 -11.54
N SER A 90 -11.21 -9.04 -10.88
CA SER A 90 -10.20 -9.95 -11.41
C SER A 90 -10.68 -11.36 -11.76
N ALA A 91 -11.99 -11.65 -11.64
CA ALA A 91 -12.53 -13.01 -11.69
C ALA A 91 -12.18 -13.81 -12.96
N ASP A 92 -12.02 -13.14 -14.11
CA ASP A 92 -11.73 -13.76 -15.40
C ASP A 92 -10.22 -13.71 -15.75
N HIS A 93 -9.36 -13.35 -14.79
CA HIS A 93 -7.93 -13.13 -15.00
C HIS A 93 -7.09 -13.85 -13.93
N ASP A 94 -5.88 -14.24 -14.28
CA ASP A 94 -4.88 -14.76 -13.32
C ASP A 94 -4.21 -13.58 -12.59
N VAL A 95 -4.95 -12.96 -11.66
CA VAL A 95 -4.54 -11.78 -10.90
C VAL A 95 -4.70 -12.05 -9.42
N GLN A 96 -3.68 -11.79 -8.63
CA GLN A 96 -3.71 -11.92 -7.17
C GLN A 96 -4.29 -10.67 -6.52
N VAL A 97 -5.05 -10.88 -5.45
CA VAL A 97 -5.64 -9.80 -4.63
C VAL A 97 -4.84 -9.63 -3.35
N ALA A 98 -4.26 -8.45 -3.15
CA ALA A 98 -3.52 -8.07 -1.96
C ALA A 98 -4.37 -7.19 -1.04
N ALA A 99 -4.69 -7.65 0.17
CA ALA A 99 -5.47 -6.86 1.13
C ALA A 99 -4.60 -5.75 1.75
N SER A 100 -5.02 -4.50 1.55
CA SER A 100 -4.33 -3.31 2.03
C SER A 100 -4.44 -3.12 3.54
N ILE A 101 -3.30 -2.91 4.19
CA ILE A 101 -3.18 -2.58 5.61
C ILE A 101 -2.31 -1.33 5.73
N GLY A 102 -2.92 -0.15 5.81
CA GLY A 102 -2.21 1.12 6.00
C GLY A 102 -1.78 1.37 7.45
N PRO A 103 -0.91 2.34 7.73
CA PRO A 103 -0.45 2.68 9.07
C PRO A 103 -1.52 3.39 9.91
N TYR A 104 -1.30 3.48 11.20
CA TYR A 104 -2.15 4.24 12.13
C TYR A 104 -2.32 5.71 11.66
N GLY A 105 -1.22 6.33 11.19
CA GLY A 105 -1.23 7.69 10.70
C GLY A 105 -2.23 7.96 9.58
N ALA A 106 -2.49 6.98 8.72
CA ALA A 106 -3.46 7.12 7.63
C ALA A 106 -4.90 7.36 8.15
N SER A 107 -5.24 6.80 9.31
CA SER A 107 -6.55 6.99 9.95
C SER A 107 -6.77 8.40 10.50
N LEU A 108 -5.69 9.13 10.77
CA LEU A 108 -5.71 10.49 11.28
C LEU A 108 -6.01 11.51 10.16
N ALA A 109 -5.73 11.16 8.90
CA ALA A 109 -5.94 12.00 7.71
C ALA A 109 -5.28 13.39 7.80
N ASP A 110 -4.11 13.48 8.45
CA ASP A 110 -3.32 14.70 8.69
C ASP A 110 -1.88 14.63 8.11
N GLY A 111 -1.57 13.57 7.34
CA GLY A 111 -0.24 13.32 6.78
C GLY A 111 0.71 12.60 7.74
N SER A 112 0.21 12.11 8.87
CA SER A 112 1.02 11.38 9.86
C SER A 112 1.59 10.07 9.32
N GLU A 113 0.99 9.47 8.29
CA GLU A 113 1.50 8.32 7.54
C GLU A 113 2.87 8.57 6.90
N TYR A 114 3.26 9.82 6.75
CA TYR A 114 4.59 10.23 6.26
C TYR A 114 5.52 10.73 7.35
N ARG A 115 5.21 10.48 8.61
CA ARG A 115 6.01 10.93 9.76
C ARG A 115 6.32 9.82 10.75
N GLY A 116 5.35 8.97 11.07
CA GLY A 116 5.44 8.01 12.18
C GLY A 116 5.43 8.67 13.56
N ARG A 117 5.78 7.92 14.60
CA ARG A 117 5.92 8.41 15.99
C ARG A 117 4.71 9.23 16.44
N TYR A 118 3.53 8.63 16.38
CA TYR A 118 2.23 9.29 16.61
C TYR A 118 1.97 9.73 18.05
N GLY A 119 2.87 9.42 19.00
CA GLY A 119 2.67 9.75 20.41
C GLY A 119 1.65 8.89 21.15
N VAL A 120 1.25 7.75 20.53
CA VAL A 120 0.40 6.74 21.16
C VAL A 120 1.24 5.57 21.67
N THR A 121 0.70 4.77 22.58
CA THR A 121 1.39 3.61 23.12
C THR A 121 1.37 2.43 22.16
N ARG A 122 2.33 1.48 22.31
CA ARG A 122 2.33 0.21 21.55
C ARG A 122 1.00 -0.56 21.70
N SER A 123 0.36 -0.50 22.85
CA SER A 123 -0.94 -1.17 23.06
C SER A 123 -2.07 -0.55 22.23
N VAL A 124 -2.06 0.77 22.02
CA VAL A 124 -3.01 1.46 21.14
C VAL A 124 -2.79 1.06 19.67
N LEU A 125 -1.53 1.05 19.20
CA LEU A 125 -1.19 0.60 17.84
C LEU A 125 -1.58 -0.86 17.63
N ARG A 126 -1.31 -1.72 18.62
CA ARG A 126 -1.63 -3.14 18.56
C ARG A 126 -3.13 -3.38 18.44
N GLU A 127 -3.94 -2.73 19.29
CA GLU A 127 -5.40 -2.85 19.22
C GLU A 127 -5.97 -2.33 17.90
N PHE A 128 -5.45 -1.19 17.43
CA PHE A 128 -5.82 -0.60 16.14
C PHE A 128 -5.61 -1.57 14.97
N HIS A 129 -4.46 -2.25 14.94
CA HIS A 129 -4.14 -3.18 13.86
C HIS A 129 -4.86 -4.52 14.01
N ARG A 130 -4.94 -5.08 15.22
CA ARG A 130 -5.57 -6.37 15.48
C ARG A 130 -6.99 -6.42 14.93
N GLN A 131 -7.81 -5.43 15.28
CA GLN A 131 -9.24 -5.42 14.93
C GLN A 131 -9.49 -5.55 13.43
N ARG A 132 -8.70 -4.89 12.60
CA ARG A 132 -8.87 -4.92 11.15
C ARG A 132 -8.09 -6.05 10.48
N LEU A 133 -6.94 -6.42 11.04
CA LEU A 133 -6.13 -7.52 10.52
C LEU A 133 -6.90 -8.85 10.59
N ASP A 134 -7.55 -9.15 11.72
CA ASP A 134 -8.34 -10.36 11.91
C ASP A 134 -9.46 -10.45 10.85
N ILE A 135 -10.15 -9.34 10.57
CA ILE A 135 -11.21 -9.31 9.54
C ILE A 135 -10.64 -9.51 8.13
N LEU A 136 -9.51 -8.87 7.81
CA LEU A 136 -8.89 -8.99 6.48
C LEU A 136 -8.34 -10.40 6.25
N ILE A 137 -7.80 -11.06 7.28
CA ILE A 137 -7.39 -12.47 7.19
C ILE A 137 -8.60 -13.37 6.89
N GLU A 138 -9.77 -13.13 7.53
CA GLU A 138 -11.01 -13.88 7.25
C GLU A 138 -11.50 -13.75 5.80
N THR A 139 -11.08 -12.73 5.07
CA THR A 139 -11.45 -12.56 3.63
C THR A 139 -10.60 -13.43 2.71
N GLU A 140 -9.61 -14.14 3.25
CA GLU A 140 -8.70 -15.03 2.52
C GLU A 140 -8.07 -14.39 1.27
N PRO A 141 -7.43 -13.20 1.38
CA PRO A 141 -6.74 -12.60 0.23
C PRO A 141 -5.55 -13.46 -0.17
N ASP A 142 -5.06 -13.29 -1.39
CA ASP A 142 -3.87 -14.02 -1.84
C ASP A 142 -2.60 -13.51 -1.15
N ILE A 143 -2.59 -12.24 -0.74
CA ILE A 143 -1.47 -11.53 -0.11
C ILE A 143 -2.00 -10.51 0.90
N LEU A 144 -1.25 -10.27 1.98
CA LEU A 144 -1.47 -9.11 2.85
C LEU A 144 -0.43 -8.02 2.51
N ALA A 145 -0.88 -6.83 2.15
CA ALA A 145 -0.04 -5.69 1.80
C ALA A 145 0.02 -4.71 2.98
N LEU A 146 1.07 -4.82 3.80
CA LEU A 146 1.36 -3.85 4.84
C LEU A 146 2.09 -2.69 4.18
N GLU A 147 1.39 -1.59 3.92
CA GLU A 147 1.88 -0.55 3.02
C GLU A 147 1.96 0.84 3.62
N THR A 148 2.86 1.65 3.08
CA THR A 148 3.10 3.05 3.49
C THR A 148 3.51 3.15 4.98
N MET A 149 4.22 2.15 5.49
CA MET A 149 4.64 2.10 6.88
C MET A 149 5.77 3.09 7.13
N PRO A 150 5.61 4.11 7.99
CA PRO A 150 6.67 5.09 8.24
C PRO A 150 7.64 4.69 9.34
N ASP A 151 7.29 3.70 10.18
CA ASP A 151 7.95 3.43 11.45
C ASP A 151 8.15 1.93 11.69
N ILE A 152 9.38 1.53 12.02
CA ILE A 152 9.75 0.14 12.34
C ILE A 152 8.92 -0.39 13.52
N GLU A 153 8.68 0.44 14.56
CA GLU A 153 7.93 0.01 15.74
C GLU A 153 6.50 -0.44 15.39
N GLU A 154 5.84 0.26 14.49
CA GLU A 154 4.49 -0.11 14.03
C GLU A 154 4.52 -1.42 13.23
N VAL A 155 5.56 -1.61 12.39
CA VAL A 155 5.74 -2.84 11.62
C VAL A 155 6.02 -4.04 12.54
N GLU A 156 6.88 -3.90 13.55
CA GLU A 156 7.12 -4.97 14.53
C GLU A 156 5.81 -5.44 15.18
N ILE A 157 4.94 -4.49 15.57
CA ILE A 157 3.63 -4.81 16.14
C ILE A 157 2.77 -5.61 15.16
N LEU A 158 2.74 -5.22 13.89
CA LEU A 158 2.00 -5.94 12.85
C LEU A 158 2.56 -7.35 12.60
N LEU A 159 3.89 -7.49 12.54
CA LEU A 159 4.56 -8.78 12.38
C LEU A 159 4.25 -9.72 13.56
N ASP A 160 4.27 -9.21 14.79
CA ASP A 160 3.90 -9.98 15.98
C ASP A 160 2.42 -10.42 15.92
N LEU A 161 1.52 -9.55 15.42
CA LEU A 161 0.11 -9.88 15.24
C LEU A 161 -0.11 -10.96 14.16
N LEU A 162 0.66 -10.93 13.06
CA LEU A 162 0.63 -11.96 12.03
C LEU A 162 1.10 -13.31 12.59
N ASP A 163 2.19 -13.34 13.33
CA ASP A 163 2.68 -14.55 13.98
C ASP A 163 1.65 -15.15 14.95
N GLU A 164 1.01 -14.29 15.77
CA GLU A 164 -0.04 -14.70 16.72
C GLU A 164 -1.31 -15.22 16.05
N SER A 165 -1.68 -14.66 14.89
CA SER A 165 -2.86 -15.11 14.13
C SER A 165 -2.70 -16.51 13.57
N GLY A 166 -1.46 -16.97 13.41
CA GLY A 166 -1.12 -18.25 12.79
C GLY A 166 -1.47 -18.35 11.30
N THR A 167 -1.81 -17.23 10.66
CA THR A 167 -2.11 -17.19 9.22
C THR A 167 -0.93 -17.67 8.37
N LYS A 168 -1.23 -18.30 7.24
CA LYS A 168 -0.25 -18.71 6.23
C LYS A 168 -0.30 -17.84 4.99
N ILE A 169 -1.15 -16.83 5.00
CA ILE A 169 -1.25 -15.87 3.88
C ILE A 169 0.09 -15.16 3.75
N PRO A 170 0.74 -15.20 2.57
CA PRO A 170 1.98 -14.47 2.36
C PRO A 170 1.74 -12.96 2.49
N PHE A 171 2.75 -12.22 2.91
CA PHE A 171 2.65 -10.78 3.06
C PHE A 171 3.91 -10.07 2.58
N TRP A 172 3.76 -8.81 2.24
CA TRP A 172 4.90 -7.89 2.14
C TRP A 172 4.75 -6.71 3.09
N VAL A 173 5.88 -6.07 3.37
CA VAL A 173 5.91 -4.76 4.03
C VAL A 173 6.54 -3.75 3.09
N ALA A 174 5.83 -2.65 2.80
CA ALA A 174 6.34 -1.52 2.07
C ALA A 174 6.41 -0.28 2.97
N TYR A 175 7.59 0.29 3.09
CA TYR A 175 7.82 1.49 3.88
C TYR A 175 7.65 2.75 3.06
N SER A 176 7.12 3.80 3.67
CA SER A 176 7.27 5.16 3.16
C SER A 176 8.60 5.74 3.67
N CYS A 177 9.39 6.28 2.75
CA CYS A 177 10.78 6.64 3.00
C CYS A 177 11.10 8.08 2.61
N LYS A 178 12.23 8.59 3.09
CA LYS A 178 12.78 9.91 2.79
C LYS A 178 14.25 9.82 2.38
N ALA A 179 14.81 10.94 1.96
CA ALA A 179 16.23 11.06 1.66
C ALA A 179 17.10 10.66 2.87
N GLY A 180 18.32 10.18 2.60
CA GLY A 180 19.23 9.69 3.62
C GLY A 180 19.01 8.23 4.00
N GLU A 181 18.41 7.45 3.07
CA GLU A 181 18.27 5.99 3.19
C GLU A 181 17.48 5.56 4.43
N GLN A 182 16.45 6.33 4.76
CA GLN A 182 15.68 6.19 5.99
C GLN A 182 14.18 6.05 5.73
N THR A 183 13.49 5.35 6.63
CA THR A 183 12.03 5.43 6.75
C THR A 183 11.62 6.87 7.09
N ASN A 184 10.36 7.21 6.93
CA ASN A 184 9.88 8.55 7.27
C ASN A 184 10.05 8.87 8.78
N ALA A 185 10.01 7.87 9.66
CA ALA A 185 10.33 8.05 11.09
C ALA A 185 11.84 8.27 11.38
N GLY A 186 12.70 8.11 10.36
CA GLY A 186 14.13 8.38 10.47
C GLY A 186 14.98 7.19 10.91
N GLN A 187 14.48 5.97 10.73
CA GLN A 187 15.23 4.75 11.00
C GLN A 187 15.92 4.26 9.71
N PRO A 188 17.10 3.63 9.78
CA PRO A 188 17.78 3.08 8.60
C PRO A 188 16.90 2.09 7.86
N PHE A 189 16.80 2.20 6.53
CA PHE A 189 16.00 1.28 5.72
C PHE A 189 16.54 -0.15 5.77
N ARG A 190 17.84 -0.33 5.95
CA ARG A 190 18.46 -1.64 6.17
C ARG A 190 17.88 -2.37 7.38
N GLU A 191 17.75 -1.71 8.52
CA GLU A 191 17.13 -2.29 9.73
C GLU A 191 15.66 -2.63 9.48
N ALA A 192 14.93 -1.71 8.82
CA ALA A 192 13.55 -1.91 8.45
C ALA A 192 13.35 -3.12 7.52
N ALA A 193 14.27 -3.35 6.59
CA ALA A 193 14.21 -4.48 5.68
C ALA A 193 14.55 -5.81 6.37
N GLN A 194 15.56 -5.82 7.24
CA GLN A 194 16.01 -7.02 7.94
C GLN A 194 14.93 -7.64 8.82
N ILE A 195 14.19 -6.83 9.61
CA ILE A 195 13.13 -7.36 10.49
C ILE A 195 12.00 -8.05 9.72
N VAL A 196 11.79 -7.68 8.46
CA VAL A 196 10.78 -8.31 7.59
C VAL A 196 11.33 -9.59 6.97
N ALA A 197 12.57 -9.56 6.47
CA ALA A 197 13.20 -10.71 5.82
C ALA A 197 13.36 -11.91 6.74
N GLU A 198 13.41 -11.69 8.06
CA GLU A 198 13.51 -12.75 9.08
C GLU A 198 12.17 -13.42 9.42
N ARG A 199 11.04 -12.92 8.88
CA ARG A 199 9.71 -13.45 9.24
C ARG A 199 9.23 -14.53 8.28
N ASN A 200 8.57 -15.54 8.86
CA ASN A 200 7.92 -16.59 8.06
C ASN A 200 6.80 -15.98 7.21
N HIS A 201 6.63 -16.53 6.00
CA HIS A 201 5.63 -16.09 5.03
C HIS A 201 5.81 -14.65 4.50
N ALA A 202 6.88 -13.94 4.87
CA ALA A 202 7.23 -12.70 4.20
C ALA A 202 7.61 -13.00 2.73
N LEU A 203 6.89 -12.34 1.80
CA LEU A 203 7.07 -12.47 0.36
C LEU A 203 8.10 -11.48 -0.18
N ALA A 204 8.07 -10.28 0.35
CA ALA A 204 8.95 -9.19 -0.05
C ALA A 204 9.00 -8.11 1.03
N VAL A 205 10.02 -7.28 0.98
CA VAL A 205 10.07 -5.99 1.68
C VAL A 205 10.31 -4.89 0.66
N GLY A 206 9.89 -3.66 0.92
CA GLY A 206 10.16 -2.63 -0.07
C GLY A 206 9.69 -1.24 0.29
N ILE A 207 9.39 -0.47 -0.74
CA ILE A 207 9.19 0.96 -0.65
C ILE A 207 7.99 1.36 -1.48
N ASN A 208 7.07 2.12 -0.88
CA ASN A 208 5.97 2.72 -1.63
C ASN A 208 5.74 4.18 -1.24
N CYS A 209 4.89 4.85 -1.99
CA CYS A 209 4.51 6.25 -1.75
C CYS A 209 5.71 7.18 -1.47
N THR A 210 6.83 6.87 -2.08
CA THR A 210 8.13 7.53 -1.99
C THR A 210 8.51 8.03 -3.39
N ALA A 211 9.29 9.08 -3.47
CA ALA A 211 9.74 9.62 -4.76
C ALA A 211 10.62 8.61 -5.51
N PRO A 212 10.44 8.42 -6.84
CA PRO A 212 11.14 7.38 -7.61
C PRO A 212 12.66 7.43 -7.51
N GLU A 213 13.23 8.63 -7.46
CA GLU A 213 14.68 8.86 -7.37
C GLU A 213 15.29 8.36 -6.05
N LEU A 214 14.49 8.12 -5.03
CA LEU A 214 14.94 7.60 -3.73
C LEU A 214 14.95 6.06 -3.68
N ILE A 215 14.30 5.37 -4.63
CA ILE A 215 14.16 3.91 -4.60
C ILE A 215 15.50 3.21 -4.69
N ALA A 216 16.29 3.47 -5.73
CA ALA A 216 17.57 2.80 -5.93
C ALA A 216 18.58 3.05 -4.78
N PRO A 217 18.76 4.27 -4.25
CA PRO A 217 19.58 4.49 -3.06
C PRO A 217 19.14 3.68 -1.84
N LEU A 218 17.81 3.61 -1.58
CA LEU A 218 17.25 2.84 -0.47
C LEU A 218 17.51 1.34 -0.63
N LEU A 219 17.25 0.78 -1.81
CA LEU A 219 17.53 -0.64 -2.08
C LEU A 219 19.01 -0.98 -1.93
N LYS A 220 19.91 -0.13 -2.45
CA LYS A 220 21.37 -0.29 -2.29
C LYS A 220 21.78 -0.24 -0.82
N SER A 221 21.16 0.59 -0.01
CA SER A 221 21.48 0.71 1.43
C SER A 221 21.05 -0.50 2.23
N ALA A 222 19.95 -1.15 1.84
CA ALA A 222 19.46 -2.35 2.51
C ALA A 222 20.41 -3.53 2.34
N ASP A 223 20.90 -3.77 1.11
CA ASP A 223 21.89 -4.79 0.77
C ASP A 223 21.58 -6.15 1.44
N ILE A 224 20.37 -6.66 1.24
CA ILE A 224 19.91 -7.96 1.74
C ILE A 224 19.53 -8.88 0.58
N ASP A 225 19.77 -10.17 0.75
CA ASP A 225 19.34 -11.21 -0.21
C ASP A 225 17.88 -11.60 0.05
N PHE A 226 16.97 -10.68 -0.29
CA PHE A 226 15.53 -10.88 -0.13
C PHE A 226 14.76 -10.12 -1.22
N PRO A 227 13.61 -10.64 -1.72
CA PRO A 227 12.83 -9.96 -2.75
C PRO A 227 12.35 -8.58 -2.35
N TYR A 228 12.41 -7.62 -3.29
CA TYR A 228 11.84 -6.30 -3.06
C TYR A 228 10.53 -6.09 -3.81
N VAL A 229 9.65 -5.26 -3.19
CA VAL A 229 8.46 -4.68 -3.80
C VAL A 229 8.59 -3.16 -3.87
N VAL A 230 8.40 -2.56 -5.04
CA VAL A 230 8.53 -1.11 -5.23
C VAL A 230 7.34 -0.55 -6.00
N TYR A 231 6.67 0.46 -5.41
CA TYR A 231 5.56 1.18 -6.03
C TYR A 231 5.57 2.65 -5.61
N PRO A 232 6.43 3.44 -6.28
CA PRO A 232 6.62 4.86 -5.97
C PRO A 232 5.39 5.69 -6.30
N ASN A 233 5.34 6.91 -5.79
CA ASN A 233 4.38 7.92 -6.22
C ASN A 233 4.80 8.51 -7.59
N ALA A 234 3.97 9.42 -8.12
CA ALA A 234 4.22 10.07 -9.40
C ALA A 234 5.38 11.09 -9.39
N GLY A 235 6.22 11.12 -8.33
CA GLY A 235 7.28 12.12 -8.19
C GLY A 235 6.77 13.53 -7.88
N ARG A 236 5.51 13.66 -7.48
CA ARG A 236 4.93 14.92 -6.99
C ARG A 236 4.99 14.95 -5.46
N ALA A 237 5.08 16.15 -4.88
CA ALA A 237 4.93 16.35 -3.45
C ALA A 237 3.44 16.49 -3.08
N TRP A 238 3.01 15.83 -2.01
CA TRP A 238 1.68 16.02 -1.47
C TRP A 238 1.63 17.23 -0.53
N ASP A 239 0.82 18.24 -0.83
CA ASP A 239 0.51 19.34 0.08
C ASP A 239 -0.71 18.95 0.94
N ALA A 240 -0.46 18.52 2.16
CA ALA A 240 -1.52 18.06 3.06
C ALA A 240 -2.47 19.19 3.48
N ALA A 241 -2.02 20.45 3.48
CA ALA A 241 -2.84 21.59 3.83
C ALA A 241 -3.83 21.95 2.71
N LYS A 242 -3.38 21.85 1.47
CA LYS A 242 -4.19 22.15 0.28
C LYS A 242 -4.90 20.91 -0.26
N LYS A 243 -4.50 19.72 0.18
CA LYS A 243 -4.96 18.41 -0.34
C LYS A 243 -4.77 18.29 -1.86
N GLU A 244 -3.60 18.71 -2.36
CA GLU A 244 -3.26 18.66 -3.78
C GLU A 244 -1.83 18.16 -4.01
N TRP A 245 -1.59 17.57 -5.20
CA TRP A 245 -0.28 17.17 -5.64
C TRP A 245 0.45 18.33 -6.32
N ILE A 246 1.62 18.73 -5.78
CA ILE A 246 2.45 19.80 -6.33
C ILE A 246 3.60 19.23 -7.14
N GLY A 247 3.92 19.83 -8.29
CA GLY A 247 5.02 19.47 -9.15
C GLY A 247 4.58 18.75 -10.42
N LYS A 248 5.56 18.43 -11.25
CA LYS A 248 5.36 17.62 -12.47
C LYS A 248 5.62 16.15 -12.16
N PRO A 249 4.90 15.22 -12.81
CA PRO A 249 5.26 13.80 -12.75
C PRO A 249 6.72 13.61 -13.16
N SER A 250 7.49 12.82 -12.41
CA SER A 250 8.80 12.34 -12.84
C SER A 250 8.64 11.14 -13.77
N GLY A 251 9.67 10.80 -14.53
CA GLY A 251 9.70 9.65 -15.43
C GLY A 251 9.80 8.30 -14.69
N ARG A 252 8.91 8.03 -13.75
CA ARG A 252 8.92 6.90 -12.81
C ARG A 252 8.98 5.51 -13.43
N PHE A 253 8.54 5.41 -14.67
CA PHE A 253 8.60 4.18 -15.46
C PHE A 253 9.56 4.25 -16.63
N GLU A 254 10.53 5.16 -16.58
CA GLU A 254 11.62 5.16 -17.54
C GLU A 254 12.30 3.79 -17.54
N PRO A 255 12.60 3.20 -18.72
CA PRO A 255 13.16 1.86 -18.81
C PRO A 255 14.43 1.65 -17.99
N ASP A 256 15.33 2.63 -17.97
CA ASP A 256 16.58 2.56 -17.22
C ASP A 256 16.34 2.48 -15.71
N LEU A 257 15.32 3.17 -15.20
CA LEU A 257 14.93 3.14 -13.79
C LEU A 257 14.35 1.78 -13.39
N LEU A 258 13.50 1.22 -14.24
CA LEU A 258 12.93 -0.12 -14.05
C LEU A 258 14.04 -1.19 -14.06
N ALA A 259 14.96 -1.10 -15.01
CA ALA A 259 16.09 -2.01 -15.13
C ALA A 259 16.96 -1.96 -13.84
N GLU A 260 17.28 -0.76 -13.36
CA GLU A 260 18.06 -0.60 -12.12
C GLU A 260 17.34 -1.22 -10.91
N TRP A 261 16.03 -1.02 -10.75
CA TRP A 261 15.29 -1.62 -9.63
C TRP A 261 15.25 -3.14 -9.71
N ILE A 262 15.12 -3.69 -10.92
CA ILE A 262 15.13 -5.15 -11.15
C ILE A 262 16.51 -5.73 -10.83
N GLU A 263 17.60 -5.10 -11.30
CA GLU A 263 18.97 -5.49 -10.98
C GLU A 263 19.25 -5.48 -9.48
N LEU A 264 18.62 -4.56 -8.74
CA LEU A 264 18.68 -4.46 -7.29
C LEU A 264 17.77 -5.47 -6.57
N GLY A 265 17.06 -6.35 -7.29
CA GLY A 265 16.27 -7.42 -6.70
C GLY A 265 14.76 -7.16 -6.59
N SER A 266 14.21 -6.14 -7.24
CA SER A 266 12.78 -5.89 -7.24
C SER A 266 12.04 -6.96 -8.07
N GLN A 267 11.14 -7.70 -7.44
CA GLN A 267 10.32 -8.74 -8.06
C GLN A 267 8.85 -8.36 -8.23
N ILE A 268 8.40 -7.29 -7.58
CA ILE A 268 7.06 -6.74 -7.72
C ILE A 268 7.22 -5.23 -7.94
N ILE A 269 6.72 -4.73 -9.07
CA ILE A 269 6.85 -3.31 -9.42
C ILE A 269 5.49 -2.78 -9.87
N GLY A 270 5.13 -1.62 -9.34
CA GLY A 270 3.92 -0.89 -9.70
C GLY A 270 4.00 0.58 -9.36
N GLY A 271 2.86 1.17 -9.04
CA GLY A 271 2.79 2.57 -8.67
C GLY A 271 1.91 2.84 -7.45
N CYS A 272 2.07 4.02 -6.87
CA CYS A 272 1.23 4.54 -5.80
C CYS A 272 0.51 5.82 -6.29
N CYS A 273 0.37 6.80 -5.44
CA CYS A 273 -0.34 8.04 -5.74
C CYS A 273 0.12 8.72 -7.04
N GLY A 274 -0.83 9.10 -7.87
CA GLY A 274 -0.59 9.76 -9.16
C GLY A 274 -0.23 8.81 -10.30
N VAL A 275 -0.17 7.49 -10.07
CA VAL A 275 0.07 6.47 -11.10
C VAL A 275 -1.27 5.90 -11.55
N SER A 276 -1.59 6.11 -12.82
CA SER A 276 -2.87 5.72 -13.43
C SER A 276 -2.82 4.33 -14.08
N PRO A 277 -3.98 3.74 -14.47
CA PRO A 277 -3.99 2.52 -15.28
C PRO A 277 -3.19 2.64 -16.57
N ARG A 278 -3.19 3.80 -17.23
CA ARG A 278 -2.37 4.05 -18.44
C ARG A 278 -0.88 3.97 -18.17
N ASP A 279 -0.43 4.43 -16.99
CA ASP A 279 0.99 4.32 -16.60
C ASP A 279 1.39 2.86 -16.36
N ILE A 280 0.47 2.04 -15.81
CA ILE A 280 0.68 0.60 -15.61
C ILE A 280 0.67 -0.14 -16.96
N GLU A 281 -0.24 0.21 -17.87
CA GLU A 281 -0.26 -0.36 -19.23
C GLU A 281 1.06 -0.08 -19.97
N ALA A 282 1.55 1.14 -19.88
CA ALA A 282 2.79 1.58 -20.52
C ALA A 282 4.08 1.04 -19.86
N MET A 283 3.98 0.43 -18.68
CA MET A 283 5.14 -0.15 -18.00
C MET A 283 5.55 -1.45 -18.67
N GLU A 284 6.72 -1.47 -19.28
CA GLU A 284 7.32 -2.67 -19.89
C GLU A 284 8.29 -3.30 -18.87
N LEU A 285 7.94 -4.48 -18.37
CA LEU A 285 8.81 -5.32 -17.53
C LEU A 285 9.43 -6.41 -18.43
N PRO A 286 10.73 -6.74 -18.25
CA PRO A 286 11.44 -7.73 -19.05
C PRO A 286 10.93 -9.17 -18.81
#